data_7542274806dacbb4f15f9a5806dbafa3
#
_entry.id   7542274806dacbb4f15f9a5806dbafa3
#
_cell.length_a   1.000
_cell.length_b   1.000
_cell.length_c   1.000
_cell.angle_alpha   90.00
_cell.angle_beta   90.00
_cell.angle_gamma   90.00
#
_symmetry.space_group_name_H-M   'P 1'
#
loop_
_entity.id
_entity.type
_entity.pdbx_description
1 polymer ?
#
loop_
_entity_poly.entity_id
_entity_poly.type
_entity_poly.pdbx_seq_one_letter_code
_entity_poly.pdbx_strand_id
1 'polypeptide(L)'
;MQKVKRFFRSIQFKIPMLFIFMLMISLQLIVANFLRQLETQMISNFQEQIQLQVGFLKNSIQPIVSKDDKDEVKIAEISKILQDYPTGSSIVEARVLDSQGYILGTTNQSQQSVVGTRTTEADAQQVLLTNTVYAYNFTEHDTRYWKIVSPISSTSGNSGNPLGIISVTTNIESRYTQVKDIGVIFVSSSLIAIILVIIITFLISQGITKPIAEMKKQTEKIAEGNYTGEVKL
;
A
#
# COMPACT_ATOMS: atom_id res chain seq x y z
N MET A 1 34.51 36.82 -2.87
CA MET A 1 34.57 35.36 -2.63
C MET A 1 35.18 34.95 -1.28
N GLN A 2 36.17 35.60 -0.73
CA GLN A 2 36.79 35.25 0.57
C GLN A 2 35.87 35.42 1.79
N LYS A 3 34.96 36.40 1.82
CA LYS A 3 34.00 36.62 2.94
C LYS A 3 32.99 35.48 3.06
N VAL A 4 32.55 34.87 1.95
CA VAL A 4 31.61 33.76 1.92
C VAL A 4 32.28 32.48 2.47
N LYS A 5 33.54 32.19 2.11
CA LYS A 5 34.29 31.05 2.66
C LYS A 5 34.52 31.14 4.18
N ARG A 6 34.67 32.34 4.73
CA ARG A 6 34.87 32.59 6.17
C ARG A 6 33.56 32.40 6.96
N PHE A 7 32.39 32.72 6.37
CA PHE A 7 31.06 32.53 6.94
C PHE A 7 30.72 31.02 7.11
N PHE A 8 30.99 30.22 6.09
CA PHE A 8 30.80 28.76 6.14
C PHE A 8 31.72 28.03 7.14
N ARG A 9 32.82 28.67 7.57
CA ARG A 9 33.78 28.12 8.54
C ARG A 9 33.44 28.47 9.98
N SER A 10 32.50 29.37 10.19
CA SER A 10 32.05 29.80 11.54
C SER A 10 31.25 28.70 12.25
N ILE A 11 31.52 28.47 13.52
CA ILE A 11 30.75 27.58 14.39
C ILE A 11 29.25 27.95 14.40
N GLN A 12 28.95 29.27 14.27
CA GLN A 12 27.60 29.82 14.19
C GLN A 12 26.80 29.32 12.99
N PHE A 13 27.46 28.90 11.91
CA PHE A 13 26.81 28.32 10.73
C PHE A 13 26.75 26.81 10.79
N LYS A 14 27.78 26.17 11.36
CA LYS A 14 27.88 24.69 11.40
C LYS A 14 26.81 24.05 12.28
N ILE A 15 26.49 24.63 13.45
CA ILE A 15 25.50 24.07 14.38
C ILE A 15 24.10 24.09 13.78
N PRO A 16 23.55 25.22 13.27
CA PRO A 16 22.26 25.23 12.59
C PRO A 16 22.19 24.30 11.38
N MET A 17 23.26 24.25 10.58
CA MET A 17 23.33 23.38 9.41
C MET A 17 23.28 21.90 9.78
N LEU A 18 24.00 21.49 10.83
CA LEU A 18 23.95 20.12 11.34
C LEU A 18 22.57 19.77 11.87
N PHE A 19 21.91 20.69 12.57
CA PHE A 19 20.55 20.50 13.07
C PHE A 19 19.54 20.35 11.93
N ILE A 20 19.61 21.20 10.90
CA ILE A 20 18.75 21.09 9.70
C ILE A 20 18.99 19.75 9.01
N PHE A 21 20.25 19.32 8.87
CA PHE A 21 20.59 18.04 8.25
C PHE A 21 20.02 16.84 9.03
N MET A 22 20.16 16.84 10.37
CA MET A 22 19.55 15.82 11.22
C MET A 22 18.02 15.80 11.12
N LEU A 23 17.37 16.98 11.12
CA LEU A 23 15.92 17.11 10.94
C LEU A 23 15.48 16.56 9.58
N MET A 24 16.24 16.87 8.52
CA MET A 24 15.95 16.39 7.18
C MET A 24 16.01 14.85 7.09
N ILE A 25 17.06 14.25 7.66
CA ILE A 25 17.21 12.78 7.69
C ILE A 25 16.07 12.15 8.50
N SER A 26 15.78 12.69 9.68
CA SER A 26 14.70 12.19 10.55
C SER A 26 13.36 12.25 9.83
N LEU A 27 13.03 13.36 9.18
CA LEU A 27 11.78 13.52 8.43
C LEU A 27 11.68 12.52 7.28
N GLN A 28 12.74 12.30 6.52
CA GLN A 28 12.77 11.34 5.42
C GLN A 28 12.58 9.90 5.91
N LEU A 29 13.18 9.54 7.04
CA LEU A 29 13.00 8.21 7.67
C LEU A 29 11.55 8.00 8.12
N ILE A 30 10.94 9.02 8.73
CA ILE A 30 9.53 8.96 9.16
C ILE A 30 8.62 8.77 7.95
N VAL A 31 8.80 9.58 6.88
CA VAL A 31 8.01 9.47 5.65
C VAL A 31 8.17 8.10 5.01
N ALA A 32 9.40 7.58 4.89
CA ALA A 32 9.66 6.27 4.31
C ALA A 32 8.99 5.14 5.09
N ASN A 33 9.07 5.16 6.42
CA ASN A 33 8.42 4.18 7.28
C ASN A 33 6.89 4.28 7.19
N PHE A 34 6.34 5.49 7.20
CA PHE A 34 4.91 5.72 7.07
C PHE A 34 4.36 5.18 5.74
N LEU A 35 5.04 5.45 4.62
CA LEU A 35 4.61 4.97 3.31
C LEU A 35 4.64 3.43 3.22
N ARG A 36 5.65 2.78 3.78
CA ARG A 36 5.70 1.31 3.84
C ARG A 36 4.55 0.73 4.68
N GLN A 37 4.26 1.34 5.82
CA GLN A 37 3.16 0.90 6.67
C GLN A 37 1.81 1.12 5.99
N LEU A 38 1.62 2.27 5.32
CA LEU A 38 0.42 2.59 4.56
C LEU A 38 0.19 1.58 3.43
N GLU A 39 1.24 1.25 2.66
CA GLU A 39 1.18 0.26 1.59
C GLU A 39 0.72 -1.10 2.13
N THR A 40 1.39 -1.60 3.17
CA THR A 40 1.05 -2.88 3.78
C THR A 40 -0.39 -2.90 4.28
N GLN A 41 -0.82 -1.84 4.95
CA GLN A 41 -2.17 -1.75 5.52
C GLN A 41 -3.25 -1.64 4.43
N MET A 42 -3.02 -0.84 3.39
CA MET A 42 -3.98 -0.70 2.28
C MET A 42 -4.16 -2.02 1.53
N ILE A 43 -3.08 -2.75 1.28
CA ILE A 43 -3.13 -4.05 0.60
C ILE A 43 -3.79 -5.09 1.49
N SER A 44 -3.43 -5.18 2.76
CA SER A 44 -4.05 -6.10 3.71
C SER A 44 -5.55 -5.86 3.86
N ASN A 45 -5.98 -4.62 4.06
CA ASN A 45 -7.40 -4.27 4.17
C ASN A 45 -8.17 -4.62 2.88
N PHE A 46 -7.54 -4.38 1.72
CA PHE A 46 -8.15 -4.75 0.45
C PHE A 46 -8.31 -6.27 0.31
N GLN A 47 -7.27 -7.04 0.65
CA GLN A 47 -7.33 -8.51 0.63
C GLN A 47 -8.40 -9.05 1.57
N GLU A 48 -8.52 -8.50 2.77
CA GLU A 48 -9.57 -8.85 3.73
C GLU A 48 -10.98 -8.55 3.17
N GLN A 49 -11.16 -7.38 2.56
CA GLN A 49 -12.42 -7.02 1.91
C GLN A 49 -12.81 -8.03 0.80
N ILE A 50 -11.86 -8.43 -0.04
CA ILE A 50 -12.10 -9.44 -1.08
C ILE A 50 -12.39 -10.81 -0.47
N GLN A 51 -11.69 -11.21 0.60
CA GLN A 51 -11.97 -12.47 1.30
C GLN A 51 -13.41 -12.49 1.84
N LEU A 52 -13.90 -11.39 2.41
CA LEU A 52 -15.29 -11.28 2.85
C LEU A 52 -16.26 -11.41 1.67
N GLN A 53 -15.98 -10.78 0.53
CA GLN A 53 -16.81 -10.91 -0.68
C GLN A 53 -16.82 -12.34 -1.20
N VAL A 54 -15.68 -13.03 -1.21
CA VAL A 54 -15.58 -14.47 -1.56
C VAL A 54 -16.40 -15.31 -0.60
N GLY A 55 -16.41 -14.96 0.70
CA GLY A 55 -17.23 -15.61 1.71
C GLY A 55 -18.72 -15.46 1.43
N PHE A 56 -19.20 -14.28 1.06
CA PHE A 56 -20.59 -14.06 0.65
C PHE A 56 -20.96 -14.82 -0.61
N LEU A 57 -20.09 -14.80 -1.63
CA LEU A 57 -20.30 -15.55 -2.86
C LEU A 57 -20.37 -17.05 -2.58
N LYS A 58 -19.47 -17.57 -1.75
CA LYS A 58 -19.45 -18.96 -1.28
C LYS A 58 -20.79 -19.35 -0.65
N ASN A 59 -21.31 -18.55 0.27
CA ASN A 59 -22.57 -18.82 0.95
C ASN A 59 -23.76 -18.84 -0.04
N SER A 60 -23.72 -18.01 -1.08
CA SER A 60 -24.76 -17.96 -2.11
C SER A 60 -24.70 -19.17 -3.07
N ILE A 61 -23.51 -19.67 -3.35
CA ILE A 61 -23.27 -20.76 -4.33
C ILE A 61 -23.34 -22.14 -3.70
N GLN A 62 -22.92 -22.27 -2.43
CA GLN A 62 -22.89 -23.54 -1.71
C GLN A 62 -24.18 -24.35 -1.79
N PRO A 63 -25.39 -23.77 -1.60
CA PRO A 63 -26.66 -24.55 -1.69
C PRO A 63 -26.91 -25.03 -3.12
N ILE A 64 -26.43 -24.37 -4.15
CA ILE A 64 -26.59 -24.75 -5.56
C ILE A 64 -25.69 -25.94 -5.88
N VAL A 65 -24.40 -25.85 -5.52
CA VAL A 65 -23.41 -26.90 -5.78
C VAL A 65 -23.72 -28.18 -4.99
N SER A 66 -24.35 -28.05 -3.79
CA SER A 66 -24.69 -29.19 -2.95
C SER A 66 -25.96 -29.95 -3.39
N LYS A 67 -26.78 -29.40 -4.30
CA LYS A 67 -27.91 -30.08 -4.87
C LYS A 67 -27.48 -31.20 -5.85
N ASP A 68 -28.24 -32.24 -5.91
CA ASP A 68 -28.05 -33.32 -6.90
C ASP A 68 -28.81 -33.01 -8.21
N ASP A 69 -28.66 -31.78 -8.69
CA ASP A 69 -29.24 -31.30 -9.94
C ASP A 69 -28.30 -31.55 -11.13
N LYS A 70 -28.88 -31.55 -12.34
CA LYS A 70 -28.07 -31.60 -13.56
C LYS A 70 -27.13 -30.39 -13.67
N ASP A 71 -25.95 -30.60 -14.22
CA ASP A 71 -24.92 -29.54 -14.35
C ASP A 71 -25.44 -28.31 -15.13
N GLU A 72 -26.27 -28.50 -16.14
CA GLU A 72 -26.90 -27.40 -16.91
C GLU A 72 -27.73 -26.46 -16.02
N VAL A 73 -28.45 -27.00 -15.03
CA VAL A 73 -29.26 -26.21 -14.07
C VAL A 73 -28.34 -25.45 -13.13
N LYS A 74 -27.31 -26.11 -12.62
CA LYS A 74 -26.29 -25.47 -11.76
C LYS A 74 -25.58 -24.33 -12.49
N ILE A 75 -25.18 -24.55 -13.74
CA ILE A 75 -24.52 -23.54 -14.59
C ILE A 75 -25.45 -22.31 -14.76
N ALA A 76 -26.74 -22.54 -15.04
CA ALA A 76 -27.69 -21.44 -15.23
C ALA A 76 -27.89 -20.60 -13.95
N GLU A 77 -28.07 -21.27 -12.78
CA GLU A 77 -28.24 -20.59 -11.48
C GLU A 77 -26.97 -19.83 -11.07
N ILE A 78 -25.79 -20.47 -11.19
CA ILE A 78 -24.50 -19.86 -10.86
C ILE A 78 -24.20 -18.69 -11.79
N SER A 79 -24.45 -18.83 -13.08
CA SER A 79 -24.25 -17.74 -14.07
C SER A 79 -25.09 -16.52 -13.73
N LYS A 80 -26.33 -16.72 -13.27
CA LYS A 80 -27.18 -15.62 -12.82
C LYS A 80 -26.60 -14.89 -11.59
N ILE A 81 -26.11 -15.63 -10.59
CA ILE A 81 -25.47 -15.01 -9.41
C ILE A 81 -24.20 -14.25 -9.81
N LEU A 82 -23.42 -14.84 -10.71
CA LEU A 82 -22.18 -14.19 -11.18
C LEU A 82 -22.42 -12.96 -12.05
N GLN A 83 -23.53 -12.90 -12.80
CA GLN A 83 -23.93 -11.69 -13.55
C GLN A 83 -24.28 -10.53 -12.62
N ASP A 84 -24.92 -10.82 -11.49
CA ASP A 84 -25.28 -9.83 -10.48
C ASP A 84 -24.10 -9.53 -9.51
N TYR A 85 -23.00 -10.30 -9.61
CA TYR A 85 -21.84 -10.09 -8.77
C TYR A 85 -21.12 -8.81 -9.19
N PRO A 86 -20.85 -7.91 -8.22
CA PRO A 86 -20.25 -6.61 -8.52
C PRO A 86 -18.82 -6.79 -9.04
N THR A 87 -18.68 -6.94 -10.35
CA THR A 87 -17.41 -6.78 -11.06
C THR A 87 -17.11 -5.30 -11.12
N GLY A 88 -16.57 -4.77 -10.03
CA GLY A 88 -16.08 -3.39 -9.98
C GLY A 88 -14.67 -3.29 -10.55
N SER A 89 -14.14 -2.10 -10.54
CA SER A 89 -12.79 -1.79 -11.07
C SER A 89 -11.64 -2.65 -10.50
N SER A 90 -11.89 -3.41 -9.44
CA SER A 90 -10.87 -4.22 -8.75
C SER A 90 -10.98 -5.73 -9.04
N ILE A 91 -12.20 -6.28 -9.22
CA ILE A 91 -12.38 -7.70 -9.52
C ILE A 91 -12.34 -7.89 -11.02
N VAL A 92 -11.32 -8.59 -11.49
CA VAL A 92 -11.12 -8.90 -12.91
C VAL A 92 -11.94 -10.09 -13.32
N GLU A 93 -11.97 -11.13 -12.48
CA GLU A 93 -12.68 -12.35 -12.74
C GLU A 93 -13.03 -13.07 -11.44
N ALA A 94 -14.24 -13.65 -11.41
CA ALA A 94 -14.62 -14.67 -10.46
C ALA A 94 -15.10 -15.90 -11.22
N ARG A 95 -14.60 -17.07 -10.85
CA ARG A 95 -14.95 -18.38 -11.41
C ARG A 95 -15.42 -19.31 -10.32
N VAL A 96 -16.39 -20.14 -10.68
CA VAL A 96 -16.87 -21.23 -9.83
C VAL A 96 -16.62 -22.54 -10.55
N LEU A 97 -16.04 -23.50 -9.84
CA LEU A 97 -15.74 -24.82 -10.36
C LEU A 97 -16.39 -25.89 -9.46
N ASP A 98 -16.71 -27.03 -10.04
CA ASP A 98 -17.20 -28.18 -9.29
C ASP A 98 -16.04 -28.95 -8.60
N SER A 99 -16.39 -30.07 -7.92
CA SER A 99 -15.42 -30.93 -7.24
C SER A 99 -14.47 -31.68 -8.19
N GLN A 100 -14.77 -31.75 -9.48
CA GLN A 100 -13.95 -32.39 -10.51
C GLN A 100 -13.10 -31.39 -11.30
N GLY A 101 -13.29 -30.08 -11.03
CA GLY A 101 -12.58 -28.98 -11.69
C GLY A 101 -13.22 -28.50 -12.99
N TYR A 102 -14.51 -28.83 -13.25
CA TYR A 102 -15.24 -28.23 -14.36
C TYR A 102 -15.75 -26.85 -14.00
N ILE A 103 -15.62 -25.91 -14.90
CA ILE A 103 -16.02 -24.50 -14.71
C ILE A 103 -17.54 -24.42 -14.84
N LEU A 104 -18.24 -24.11 -13.74
CA LEU A 104 -19.67 -23.93 -13.69
C LEU A 104 -20.11 -22.51 -14.06
N GLY A 105 -19.22 -21.54 -13.94
CA GLY A 105 -19.50 -20.16 -14.31
C GLY A 105 -18.32 -19.24 -14.16
N THR A 106 -18.37 -18.11 -14.89
CA THR A 106 -17.37 -17.04 -14.84
C THR A 106 -18.04 -15.66 -15.01
N THR A 107 -17.51 -14.65 -14.33
CA THR A 107 -17.92 -13.25 -14.53
C THR A 107 -17.31 -12.66 -15.80
N ASN A 108 -16.26 -13.26 -16.34
CA ASN A 108 -15.59 -12.78 -17.54
C ASN A 108 -16.35 -13.19 -18.80
N GLN A 109 -17.06 -12.24 -19.41
CA GLN A 109 -17.89 -12.48 -20.59
C GLN A 109 -17.07 -13.00 -21.80
N SER A 110 -15.82 -12.59 -21.95
CA SER A 110 -14.95 -13.07 -23.04
C SER A 110 -14.53 -14.52 -22.86
N GLN A 111 -14.70 -15.08 -21.66
CA GLN A 111 -14.34 -16.46 -21.32
C GLN A 111 -15.58 -17.36 -21.08
N GLN A 112 -16.75 -16.98 -21.49
CA GLN A 112 -17.97 -17.82 -21.38
C GLN A 112 -17.81 -19.16 -22.13
N SER A 113 -16.99 -19.23 -23.16
CA SER A 113 -16.71 -20.45 -23.91
C SER A 113 -15.99 -21.53 -23.12
N VAL A 114 -15.37 -21.18 -21.97
CA VAL A 114 -14.70 -22.17 -21.09
C VAL A 114 -15.66 -22.81 -20.08
N VAL A 115 -16.90 -22.31 -19.93
CA VAL A 115 -17.91 -22.91 -19.05
C VAL A 115 -18.23 -24.32 -19.55
N GLY A 116 -18.25 -25.28 -18.63
CA GLY A 116 -18.38 -26.72 -18.93
C GLY A 116 -17.06 -27.41 -19.31
N THR A 117 -15.94 -26.69 -19.38
CA THR A 117 -14.63 -27.31 -19.59
C THR A 117 -13.88 -27.50 -18.27
N ARG A 118 -12.97 -28.46 -18.24
CA ARG A 118 -12.14 -28.72 -17.07
C ARG A 118 -10.97 -27.76 -17.00
N THR A 119 -10.74 -27.19 -15.82
CA THR A 119 -9.59 -26.31 -15.59
C THR A 119 -8.26 -27.05 -15.61
N THR A 120 -7.24 -26.42 -16.18
CA THR A 120 -5.84 -26.88 -16.14
C THR A 120 -5.01 -26.10 -15.11
N GLU A 121 -5.62 -25.15 -14.38
CA GLU A 121 -4.92 -24.30 -13.42
C GLU A 121 -4.45 -25.10 -12.20
N ALA A 122 -3.14 -25.03 -11.92
CA ALA A 122 -2.51 -25.80 -10.85
C ALA A 122 -3.01 -25.38 -9.44
N ASP A 123 -3.30 -24.12 -9.23
CA ASP A 123 -3.83 -23.58 -7.98
C ASP A 123 -5.25 -24.12 -7.68
N ALA A 124 -6.10 -24.20 -8.69
CA ALA A 124 -7.43 -24.79 -8.58
C ALA A 124 -7.35 -26.28 -8.21
N GLN A 125 -6.48 -27.01 -8.88
CA GLN A 125 -6.26 -28.45 -8.59
C GLN A 125 -5.69 -28.65 -7.18
N GLN A 126 -4.76 -27.80 -6.76
CA GLN A 126 -4.21 -27.84 -5.41
C GLN A 126 -5.29 -27.67 -4.35
N VAL A 127 -6.17 -26.66 -4.49
CA VAL A 127 -7.26 -26.40 -3.52
C VAL A 127 -8.27 -27.53 -3.49
N LEU A 128 -8.60 -28.15 -4.65
CA LEU A 128 -9.46 -29.33 -4.70
C LEU A 128 -8.88 -30.52 -3.94
N LEU A 129 -7.55 -30.69 -3.97
CA LEU A 129 -6.87 -31.78 -3.27
C LEU A 129 -6.67 -31.51 -1.79
N THR A 130 -6.32 -30.29 -1.42
CA THR A 130 -5.94 -29.94 -0.04
C THR A 130 -7.11 -29.43 0.82
N ASN A 131 -8.22 -29.03 0.19
CA ASN A 131 -9.36 -28.38 0.82
C ASN A 131 -8.97 -27.17 1.68
N THR A 132 -7.92 -26.46 1.28
CA THR A 132 -7.40 -25.27 1.97
C THR A 132 -7.44 -24.05 1.05
N VAL A 133 -7.69 -22.87 1.62
CA VAL A 133 -7.63 -21.62 0.86
C VAL A 133 -6.21 -21.37 0.40
N TYR A 134 -6.06 -21.04 -0.87
CA TYR A 134 -4.78 -20.65 -1.47
C TYR A 134 -4.87 -19.25 -2.06
N ALA A 135 -3.95 -18.37 -1.67
CA ALA A 135 -3.94 -16.99 -2.17
C ALA A 135 -2.51 -16.55 -2.45
N TYR A 136 -2.32 -15.84 -3.56
CA TYR A 136 -0.99 -15.38 -3.99
C TYR A 136 -1.08 -14.13 -4.87
N ASN A 137 0.05 -13.41 -4.93
CA ASN A 137 0.25 -12.30 -5.85
C ASN A 137 0.97 -12.79 -7.12
N PHE A 138 0.58 -12.23 -8.27
CA PHE A 138 1.30 -12.43 -9.52
C PHE A 138 1.29 -11.14 -10.35
N THR A 139 2.17 -11.06 -11.33
CA THR A 139 2.25 -9.92 -12.25
C THR A 139 2.07 -10.42 -13.68
N GLU A 140 1.17 -9.79 -14.41
CA GLU A 140 0.92 -10.08 -15.81
C GLU A 140 0.82 -8.75 -16.57
N HIS A 141 1.55 -8.64 -17.71
CA HIS A 141 1.60 -7.41 -18.52
C HIS A 141 1.86 -6.14 -17.68
N ASP A 142 2.82 -6.20 -16.77
CA ASP A 142 3.21 -5.11 -15.87
C ASP A 142 2.11 -4.64 -14.89
N THR A 143 1.05 -5.42 -14.74
CA THR A 143 -0.06 -5.18 -13.81
C THR A 143 -0.03 -6.23 -12.71
N ARG A 144 -0.17 -5.78 -11.46
CA ARG A 144 -0.18 -6.66 -10.29
C ARG A 144 -1.59 -7.14 -10.00
N TYR A 145 -1.68 -8.45 -9.80
CA TYR A 145 -2.92 -9.13 -9.44
C TYR A 145 -2.75 -9.89 -8.13
N TRP A 146 -3.87 -10.04 -7.44
CA TRP A 146 -4.00 -10.97 -6.32
C TRP A 146 -5.11 -11.96 -6.64
N LYS A 147 -4.80 -13.25 -6.49
CA LYS A 147 -5.72 -14.33 -6.74
C LYS A 147 -5.97 -15.10 -5.46
N ILE A 148 -7.22 -15.37 -5.16
CA ILE A 148 -7.66 -16.22 -4.06
C ILE A 148 -8.50 -17.36 -4.61
N VAL A 149 -8.16 -18.59 -4.22
CA VAL A 149 -8.90 -19.82 -4.52
C VAL A 149 -9.38 -20.40 -3.20
N SER A 150 -10.70 -20.48 -3.01
CA SER A 150 -11.35 -20.92 -1.77
C SER A 150 -12.20 -22.14 -2.00
N PRO A 151 -12.09 -23.21 -1.18
CA PRO A 151 -12.95 -24.38 -1.30
C PRO A 151 -14.35 -24.08 -0.83
N ILE A 152 -15.36 -24.68 -1.48
CA ILE A 152 -16.75 -24.76 -1.06
C ILE A 152 -16.91 -26.07 -0.30
N SER A 153 -16.91 -26.01 1.02
CA SER A 153 -17.03 -27.20 1.88
C SER A 153 -18.49 -27.58 2.10
N SER A 154 -18.77 -28.87 2.35
CA SER A 154 -20.08 -29.34 2.77
C SER A 154 -20.42 -28.82 4.17
N THR A 155 -21.69 -28.51 4.41
CA THR A 155 -22.18 -28.08 5.72
C THR A 155 -22.19 -29.22 6.77
N SER A 156 -22.02 -30.47 6.33
CA SER A 156 -22.12 -31.67 7.17
C SER A 156 -20.85 -32.04 7.96
N GLY A 157 -19.87 -31.16 8.10
CA GLY A 157 -18.74 -31.35 9.02
C GLY A 157 -17.78 -32.52 8.70
N ASN A 158 -18.03 -33.28 7.64
CA ASN A 158 -17.10 -34.34 7.21
C ASN A 158 -15.92 -33.74 6.46
N SER A 159 -14.71 -34.08 6.91
CA SER A 159 -13.41 -33.76 6.30
C SER A 159 -13.25 -34.45 4.92
N GLY A 160 -14.22 -34.27 4.04
CA GLY A 160 -14.21 -34.80 2.69
C GLY A 160 -13.68 -33.79 1.67
N ASN A 161 -13.62 -34.22 0.42
CA ASN A 161 -13.29 -33.37 -0.72
C ASN A 161 -14.27 -32.16 -0.78
N PRO A 162 -13.81 -30.98 -1.20
CA PRO A 162 -14.67 -29.83 -1.37
C PRO A 162 -15.76 -30.12 -2.43
N LEU A 163 -16.94 -29.53 -2.26
CA LEU A 163 -18.04 -29.60 -3.25
C LEU A 163 -17.69 -28.86 -4.54
N GLY A 164 -16.73 -27.95 -4.46
CA GLY A 164 -16.23 -27.13 -5.55
C GLY A 164 -15.28 -26.07 -5.02
N ILE A 165 -14.89 -25.15 -5.86
CA ILE A 165 -14.03 -24.02 -5.49
C ILE A 165 -14.55 -22.73 -6.11
N ILE A 166 -14.20 -21.61 -5.47
CA ILE A 166 -14.36 -20.26 -6.00
C ILE A 166 -12.95 -19.68 -6.20
N SER A 167 -12.66 -19.23 -7.40
CA SER A 167 -11.44 -18.52 -7.75
C SER A 167 -11.77 -17.07 -8.07
N VAL A 168 -11.15 -16.12 -7.37
CA VAL A 168 -11.33 -14.68 -7.63
C VAL A 168 -9.98 -14.05 -7.91
N THR A 169 -9.88 -13.37 -9.06
CA THR A 169 -8.70 -12.61 -9.48
C THR A 169 -9.02 -11.11 -9.39
N THR A 170 -8.16 -10.38 -8.70
CA THR A 170 -8.33 -8.94 -8.48
C THR A 170 -7.12 -8.17 -8.97
N ASN A 171 -7.37 -6.97 -9.52
CA ASN A 171 -6.32 -6.03 -9.87
C ASN A 171 -5.97 -5.18 -8.64
N ILE A 172 -4.74 -5.32 -8.16
CA ILE A 172 -4.22 -4.58 -7.01
C ILE A 172 -3.33 -3.39 -7.42
N GLU A 173 -3.06 -3.20 -8.71
CA GLU A 173 -2.19 -2.13 -9.20
C GLU A 173 -2.72 -0.74 -8.81
N SER A 174 -4.04 -0.55 -8.85
CA SER A 174 -4.67 0.71 -8.44
C SER A 174 -4.37 1.08 -6.98
N ARG A 175 -4.17 0.09 -6.09
CA ARG A 175 -3.81 0.33 -4.69
C ARG A 175 -2.37 0.79 -4.55
N TYR A 176 -1.46 0.19 -5.31
CA TYR A 176 -0.06 0.65 -5.36
C TYR A 176 0.06 2.05 -5.95
N THR A 177 -0.70 2.36 -7.00
CA THR A 177 -0.74 3.70 -7.58
C THR A 177 -1.24 4.74 -6.56
N GLN A 178 -2.31 4.44 -5.81
CA GLN A 178 -2.81 5.31 -4.75
C GLN A 178 -1.75 5.59 -3.67
N VAL A 179 -1.02 4.56 -3.22
CA VAL A 179 0.08 4.74 -2.25
C VAL A 179 1.18 5.62 -2.84
N LYS A 180 1.53 5.42 -4.11
CA LYS A 180 2.53 6.23 -4.81
C LYS A 180 2.11 7.70 -4.90
N ASP A 181 0.85 7.98 -5.23
CA ASP A 181 0.31 9.33 -5.32
C ASP A 181 0.33 10.04 -3.95
N ILE A 182 -0.08 9.33 -2.89
CA ILE A 182 0.06 9.80 -1.51
C ILE A 182 1.53 10.07 -1.19
N GLY A 183 2.44 9.19 -1.61
CA GLY A 183 3.88 9.35 -1.45
C GLY A 183 4.42 10.64 -2.08
N VAL A 184 3.99 10.97 -3.28
CA VAL A 184 4.37 12.23 -3.96
C VAL A 184 3.91 13.45 -3.16
N ILE A 185 2.68 13.40 -2.61
CA ILE A 185 2.16 14.49 -1.77
C ILE A 185 3.00 14.65 -0.49
N PHE A 186 3.36 13.55 0.18
CA PHE A 186 4.18 13.59 1.40
C PHE A 186 5.58 14.10 1.13
N VAL A 187 6.23 13.63 0.05
CA VAL A 187 7.57 14.08 -0.34
C VAL A 187 7.58 15.57 -0.68
N SER A 188 6.59 16.05 -1.46
CA SER A 188 6.49 17.48 -1.80
C SER A 188 6.22 18.35 -0.57
N SER A 189 5.33 17.91 0.32
CA SER A 189 5.05 18.61 1.57
C SER A 189 6.28 18.66 2.49
N SER A 190 7.06 17.58 2.56
CA SER A 190 8.30 17.55 3.33
C SER A 190 9.35 18.52 2.80
N LEU A 191 9.42 18.68 1.48
CA LEU A 191 10.31 19.66 0.85
C LEU A 191 9.95 21.10 1.24
N ILE A 192 8.65 21.43 1.22
CA ILE A 192 8.14 22.73 1.66
C ILE A 192 8.49 22.97 3.14
N ALA A 193 8.29 21.98 4.00
CA ALA A 193 8.62 22.07 5.41
C ALA A 193 10.13 22.33 5.62
N ILE A 194 11.01 21.69 4.86
CA ILE A 194 12.46 21.93 4.92
C ILE A 194 12.79 23.37 4.54
N ILE A 195 12.20 23.90 3.48
CA ILE A 195 12.40 25.29 3.06
C ILE A 195 11.98 26.26 4.18
N LEU A 196 10.84 26.04 4.82
CA LEU A 196 10.37 26.85 5.95
C LEU A 196 11.35 26.79 7.13
N VAL A 197 11.86 25.60 7.48
CA VAL A 197 12.86 25.45 8.55
C VAL A 197 14.15 26.22 8.21
N ILE A 198 14.61 26.22 6.97
CA ILE A 198 15.78 26.99 6.54
C ILE A 198 15.53 28.47 6.73
N ILE A 199 14.36 28.99 6.31
CA ILE A 199 14.01 30.39 6.45
C ILE A 199 13.96 30.80 7.93
N ILE A 200 13.28 30.02 8.77
CA ILE A 200 13.17 30.30 10.20
C ILE A 200 14.54 30.29 10.87
N THR A 201 15.37 29.27 10.55
CA THR A 201 16.74 29.19 11.08
C THR A 201 17.59 30.39 10.69
N PHE A 202 17.44 30.89 9.46
CA PHE A 202 18.14 32.09 9.00
C PHE A 202 17.68 33.34 9.76
N LEU A 203 16.37 33.51 9.99
CA LEU A 203 15.82 34.63 10.77
C LEU A 203 16.29 34.59 12.22
N ILE A 204 16.29 33.42 12.86
CA ILE A 204 16.79 33.24 14.24
C ILE A 204 18.30 33.56 14.29
N SER A 205 19.06 33.09 13.31
CA SER A 205 20.50 33.35 13.22
C SER A 205 20.81 34.85 13.13
N GLN A 206 20.04 35.59 12.36
CA GLN A 206 20.23 37.05 12.25
C GLN A 206 19.74 37.82 13.49
N GLY A 207 18.57 37.45 14.02
CA GLY A 207 17.92 38.21 15.12
C GLY A 207 18.52 37.93 16.50
N ILE A 208 19.05 36.74 16.75
CA ILE A 208 19.49 36.34 18.09
C ILE A 208 21.01 36.00 18.10
N THR A 209 21.46 35.15 17.24
CA THR A 209 22.83 34.61 17.30
C THR A 209 23.89 35.67 16.96
N LYS A 210 23.58 36.55 16.00
CA LYS A 210 24.53 37.61 15.60
C LYS A 210 24.71 38.67 16.67
N PRO A 211 23.65 39.24 17.27
CA PRO A 211 23.80 40.21 18.39
C PRO A 211 24.56 39.60 19.58
N ILE A 212 24.25 38.37 19.97
CA ILE A 212 24.95 37.71 21.10
C ILE A 212 26.44 37.55 20.81
N ALA A 213 26.81 37.17 19.59
CA ALA A 213 28.20 37.05 19.18
C ALA A 213 28.93 38.38 19.16
N GLU A 214 28.24 39.49 18.80
CA GLU A 214 28.79 40.82 18.84
C GLU A 214 28.98 41.30 20.30
N MET A 215 28.01 41.05 21.18
CA MET A 215 28.14 41.31 22.61
C MET A 215 29.30 40.55 23.24
N LYS A 216 29.44 39.24 22.94
CA LYS A 216 30.57 38.43 23.42
C LYS A 216 31.91 39.01 22.99
N LYS A 217 32.03 39.44 21.72
CA LYS A 217 33.26 40.02 21.18
C LYS A 217 33.60 41.36 21.83
N GLN A 218 32.57 42.17 22.19
CA GLN A 218 32.79 43.40 22.91
C GLN A 218 33.19 43.16 24.36
N THR A 219 32.58 42.17 25.05
CA THR A 219 32.98 41.80 26.40
C THR A 219 34.44 41.29 26.43
N GLU A 220 34.86 40.49 25.45
CA GLU A 220 36.27 40.05 25.32
C GLU A 220 37.19 41.23 25.14
N LYS A 221 36.87 42.25 24.33
CA LYS A 221 37.67 43.46 24.15
C LYS A 221 37.78 44.30 25.43
N ILE A 222 36.69 44.40 26.18
CA ILE A 222 36.67 45.08 27.48
C ILE A 222 37.56 44.35 28.50
N ALA A 223 37.53 43.01 28.52
CA ALA A 223 38.37 42.17 29.36
C ALA A 223 39.87 42.28 29.03
N GLU A 224 40.20 42.59 27.76
CA GLU A 224 41.55 42.88 27.28
C GLU A 224 41.98 44.36 27.55
N GLY A 225 41.18 45.15 28.28
CA GLY A 225 41.54 46.54 28.63
C GLY A 225 41.20 47.59 27.55
N ASN A 226 40.51 47.21 26.50
CA ASN A 226 40.11 48.13 25.43
C ASN A 226 38.70 48.65 25.61
N TYR A 227 38.51 49.80 26.23
CA TYR A 227 37.24 50.40 26.59
C TYR A 227 36.64 51.31 25.51
N THR A 228 37.18 51.34 24.28
CA THR A 228 36.79 52.26 23.20
C THR A 228 35.64 51.80 22.31
N GLY A 229 34.73 50.95 22.79
CA GLY A 229 33.65 50.42 22.00
C GLY A 229 32.28 51.05 22.33
N GLU A 230 31.64 51.82 21.44
CA GLU A 230 30.22 52.15 21.50
C GLU A 230 29.38 50.91 21.27
N VAL A 231 28.48 50.58 22.20
CA VAL A 231 27.41 49.56 22.04
C VAL A 231 26.32 50.18 21.17
N LYS A 232 26.29 49.88 19.87
CA LYS A 232 25.09 50.15 19.06
C LYS A 232 24.05 49.06 19.37
N LEU A 233 23.01 49.44 20.11
CA LEU A 233 21.78 48.67 20.30
C LEU A 233 20.96 48.67 19.02
#